data_9f328044cbe97fd9c6baf6df3f44fc20
#
_entry.id   9f328044cbe97fd9c6baf6df3f44fc20
#
_cell.length_a   1.000
_cell.length_b   1.000
_cell.length_c   1.000
_cell.angle_alpha   90.00
_cell.angle_beta   90.00
_cell.angle_gamma   90.00
#
_symmetry.space_group_name_H-M   'P 1'
#
loop_
_entity.id
_entity.type
_entity.pdbx_description
1 polymer ?
#
loop_
_entity_poly.entity_id
_entity_poly.type
_entity_poly.pdbx_seq_one_letter_code
_entity_poly.pdbx_strand_id
1 'polypeptide(L)'
;MRNMLKTLLFACLVISTVACNKIKKDDSPENVNSGRKIVETGELAAIDTRSFVMPRFGNYWYQMKIIGILKHGSIVKAGDSIIQLDPSQIKKYIIDRESDLATQMAVLEKLRVNQENKRQELESKLKTENASFDLRKLELESSRFESDRIRKIKELEFKQAEIELAKAKRLAVLSKKIDLNEMKVEQIKTKQLKDDIKSSSALLPKLTIRTPISGVFQVGINQRNGDLIKIGDDIYYGNNMGNVPDLTWMKATTSVSENDFMKIQVGQDVIVRLDALPKVNFNAQVSYIGKLCHLNDEKSRQKLFDVDVKILKPDARLKPGMTVSCEFKQ
;
A
#
# COMPACT_ATOMS: atom_id res chain seq x y z
N MET A 1 62.47 -68.45 19.41
CA MET A 1 61.81 -67.12 19.64
C MET A 1 60.30 -67.20 19.94
N ARG A 2 59.69 -68.37 20.02
CA ARG A 2 58.18 -68.49 20.21
C ARG A 2 57.78 -68.80 21.64
N ASN A 3 58.74 -69.10 22.54
CA ASN A 3 58.45 -69.39 23.95
C ASN A 3 58.74 -68.22 24.91
N MET A 4 59.53 -67.22 24.53
CA MET A 4 59.74 -66.02 25.34
C MET A 4 58.55 -65.01 25.30
N LEU A 5 57.74 -65.05 24.25
CA LEU A 5 56.61 -64.13 24.10
C LEU A 5 55.38 -64.54 24.94
N LYS A 6 55.31 -65.88 25.26
CA LYS A 6 54.20 -66.41 26.10
C LYS A 6 54.42 -66.16 27.61
N THR A 7 55.65 -66.06 28.05
CA THR A 7 55.98 -65.77 29.47
C THR A 7 55.85 -64.31 29.81
N LEU A 8 56.04 -63.41 28.84
CA LEU A 8 55.85 -61.96 29.05
C LEU A 8 54.34 -61.58 29.11
N LEU A 9 53.49 -62.32 28.44
CA LEU A 9 52.01 -62.07 28.42
C LEU A 9 51.35 -62.57 29.73
N PHE A 10 51.97 -63.58 30.42
CA PHE A 10 51.43 -64.11 31.69
C PHE A 10 51.88 -63.28 32.90
N ALA A 11 53.00 -62.52 32.82
CA ALA A 11 53.47 -61.65 33.87
C ALA A 11 52.70 -60.33 33.96
N CYS A 12 52.09 -59.86 32.85
CA CYS A 12 51.24 -58.66 32.87
C CYS A 12 49.82 -58.88 33.43
N LEU A 13 49.34 -60.14 33.49
CA LEU A 13 47.96 -60.43 33.93
C LEU A 13 47.86 -60.60 35.44
N VAL A 14 48.99 -60.69 36.20
CA VAL A 14 49.00 -60.92 37.66
C VAL A 14 49.18 -59.66 38.47
N ILE A 15 49.46 -58.49 37.81
CA ILE A 15 49.71 -57.22 38.52
C ILE A 15 48.42 -56.35 38.60
N SER A 16 47.29 -56.76 38.04
CA SER A 16 46.03 -55.99 38.03
C SER A 16 45.01 -56.32 39.12
N THR A 17 45.35 -57.10 40.16
CA THR A 17 44.35 -57.52 41.19
C THR A 17 44.58 -56.99 42.62
N VAL A 18 45.44 -56.00 42.85
CA VAL A 18 45.63 -55.42 44.18
C VAL A 18 45.55 -53.89 44.15
N ALA A 19 44.38 -53.39 43.96
CA ALA A 19 44.02 -52.00 44.26
C ALA A 19 42.53 -51.83 44.54
N CYS A 20 42.02 -52.61 45.50
CA CYS A 20 40.78 -52.24 46.18
C CYS A 20 41.16 -51.72 47.55
N ASN A 21 41.28 -50.41 47.69
CA ASN A 21 41.35 -49.80 49.02
C ASN A 21 40.34 -48.65 49.12
N LYS A 22 39.33 -48.93 49.96
CA LYS A 22 38.48 -48.04 50.74
C LYS A 22 38.37 -46.59 50.24
N ILE A 23 37.34 -46.28 49.57
CA ILE A 23 36.75 -44.95 49.56
C ILE A 23 35.61 -44.93 50.58
N LYS A 24 35.80 -44.12 51.61
CA LYS A 24 34.77 -43.78 52.60
C LYS A 24 33.53 -43.27 51.91
N LYS A 25 32.38 -43.82 52.25
CA LYS A 25 31.09 -43.25 52.07
C LYS A 25 30.95 -42.11 53.06
N ASP A 26 31.19 -40.90 52.61
CA ASP A 26 30.57 -39.67 53.07
C ASP A 26 30.24 -38.95 51.79
N ASP A 27 28.95 -38.84 51.61
CA ASP A 27 28.30 -37.65 51.08
C ASP A 27 26.92 -38.02 50.60
N SER A 28 25.96 -37.60 51.33
CA SER A 28 24.65 -37.27 50.86
C SER A 28 24.74 -36.44 49.59
N PRO A 29 23.96 -36.67 48.55
CA PRO A 29 23.90 -35.73 47.43
C PRO A 29 23.39 -34.41 47.99
N GLU A 30 24.30 -33.44 48.16
CA GLU A 30 23.91 -32.05 48.18
C GLU A 30 23.08 -31.82 46.95
N ASN A 31 21.85 -31.51 47.20
CA ASN A 31 20.86 -31.10 46.25
C ASN A 31 21.30 -29.74 45.70
N VAL A 32 22.32 -29.73 44.83
CA VAL A 32 22.65 -28.53 44.00
C VAL A 32 21.60 -28.38 42.97
N ASN A 33 20.43 -27.96 43.43
CA ASN A 33 19.41 -27.36 42.61
C ASN A 33 19.93 -25.93 42.25
N SER A 34 21.12 -25.83 41.65
CA SER A 34 21.50 -24.65 40.95
C SER A 34 20.70 -24.67 39.63
N GLY A 35 19.52 -24.10 39.69
CA GLY A 35 18.70 -23.89 38.52
C GLY A 35 19.58 -23.31 37.41
N ARG A 36 19.81 -24.10 36.37
CA ARG A 36 20.62 -23.71 35.23
C ARG A 36 19.95 -22.48 34.64
N LYS A 37 20.50 -21.29 34.95
CA LYS A 37 19.99 -20.03 34.40
C LYS A 37 19.95 -20.12 32.90
N ILE A 38 18.81 -19.88 32.29
CA ILE A 38 18.68 -19.79 30.85
C ILE A 38 19.10 -18.39 30.48
N VAL A 39 20.17 -18.30 29.71
CA VAL A 39 20.74 -17.03 29.23
C VAL A 39 20.86 -17.14 27.72
N GLU A 40 20.09 -16.31 27.03
CA GLU A 40 20.06 -16.28 25.56
C GLU A 40 20.40 -14.89 25.05
N THR A 41 21.08 -14.86 23.90
CA THR A 41 21.43 -13.60 23.23
C THR A 41 20.26 -13.16 22.35
N GLY A 42 19.98 -11.88 22.34
CA GLY A 42 18.93 -11.31 21.51
C GLY A 42 19.32 -9.93 20.97
N GLU A 43 18.40 -9.34 20.23
CA GLU A 43 18.53 -8.01 19.66
C GLU A 43 17.39 -7.10 20.15
N LEU A 44 17.73 -5.85 20.47
CA LEU A 44 16.71 -4.84 20.80
C LEU A 44 15.97 -4.39 19.55
N ALA A 45 14.65 -4.43 19.64
CA ALA A 45 13.75 -3.90 18.63
C ALA A 45 12.75 -2.92 19.27
N ALA A 46 12.26 -1.96 18.52
CA ALA A 46 11.14 -1.14 18.95
C ALA A 46 9.85 -1.97 18.95
N ILE A 47 8.96 -1.72 19.93
CA ILE A 47 7.65 -2.38 19.95
C ILE A 47 6.81 -1.92 18.77
N ASP A 48 6.76 -0.61 18.52
CA ASP A 48 6.04 -0.01 17.40
C ASP A 48 7.03 0.50 16.35
N THR A 49 6.82 0.08 15.10
CA THR A 49 7.60 0.52 13.94
C THR A 49 6.63 0.84 12.81
N ARG A 50 6.74 2.04 12.24
CA ARG A 50 5.99 2.43 11.05
C ARG A 50 6.85 2.27 9.81
N SER A 51 6.41 1.37 8.92
CA SER A 51 7.02 1.18 7.60
C SER A 51 6.35 2.07 6.57
N PHE A 52 7.16 2.69 5.71
CA PHE A 52 6.71 3.56 4.64
C PHE A 52 6.94 2.86 3.31
N VAL A 53 5.85 2.35 2.76
CA VAL A 53 5.84 1.65 1.48
C VAL A 53 5.37 2.63 0.41
N MET A 54 5.97 2.58 -0.79
CA MET A 54 5.52 3.37 -1.94
C MET A 54 4.05 3.07 -2.24
N PRO A 55 3.13 4.05 -2.06
CA PRO A 55 1.72 3.85 -2.32
C PRO A 55 1.43 3.83 -3.82
N ARG A 56 0.29 3.28 -4.19
CA ARG A 56 -0.19 3.35 -5.57
C ARG A 56 -0.77 4.73 -5.86
N PHE A 57 -0.18 5.45 -6.80
CA PHE A 57 -0.68 6.74 -7.28
C PHE A 57 -1.48 6.55 -8.57
N GLY A 58 -2.80 6.31 -8.44
CA GLY A 58 -3.67 6.07 -9.60
C GLY A 58 -3.28 4.83 -10.41
N ASN A 59 -3.60 4.84 -11.71
CA ASN A 59 -3.34 3.71 -12.60
C ASN A 59 -2.06 3.86 -13.43
N TYR A 60 -1.44 5.05 -13.46
CA TYR A 60 -0.35 5.38 -14.38
C TYR A 60 1.00 5.52 -13.70
N TRP A 61 1.04 5.81 -12.38
CA TRP A 61 2.28 6.13 -11.67
C TRP A 61 2.65 5.01 -10.69
N TYR A 62 3.17 3.92 -11.24
CA TYR A 62 3.69 2.78 -10.47
C TYR A 62 5.18 2.92 -10.11
N GLN A 63 5.85 3.91 -10.71
CA GLN A 63 7.25 4.25 -10.47
C GLN A 63 7.37 5.76 -10.26
N MET A 64 8.11 6.17 -9.23
CA MET A 64 8.35 7.58 -8.91
C MET A 64 9.81 7.78 -8.53
N LYS A 65 10.35 8.93 -8.90
CA LYS A 65 11.70 9.33 -8.52
C LYS A 65 11.71 10.02 -7.16
N ILE A 66 12.70 9.74 -6.33
CA ILE A 66 12.93 10.43 -5.06
C ILE A 66 13.71 11.72 -5.32
N ILE A 67 13.16 12.85 -4.88
CA ILE A 67 13.82 14.18 -4.96
C ILE A 67 14.28 14.68 -3.60
N GLY A 68 13.77 14.08 -2.51
CA GLY A 68 14.19 14.40 -1.14
C GLY A 68 14.00 13.20 -0.23
N ILE A 69 14.99 12.95 0.62
CA ILE A 69 14.96 11.92 1.65
C ILE A 69 15.80 12.38 2.84
N LEU A 70 15.31 12.15 4.05
CA LEU A 70 16.07 12.42 5.26
C LEU A 70 17.23 11.43 5.37
N LYS A 71 18.32 11.86 6.02
CA LYS A 71 19.47 11.00 6.26
C LYS A 71 19.09 9.84 7.19
N HIS A 72 19.68 8.68 6.92
CA HIS A 72 19.56 7.52 7.79
C HIS A 72 19.99 7.87 9.23
N GLY A 73 19.18 7.49 10.22
CA GLY A 73 19.43 7.80 11.64
C GLY A 73 18.96 9.19 12.10
N SER A 74 18.30 9.98 11.25
CA SER A 74 17.75 11.29 11.65
C SER A 74 16.59 11.13 12.64
N ILE A 75 16.59 11.95 13.70
CA ILE A 75 15.46 12.05 14.63
C ILE A 75 14.34 12.81 13.96
N VAL A 76 13.12 12.27 14.02
CA VAL A 76 11.91 12.83 13.43
C VAL A 76 10.80 12.94 14.46
N LYS A 77 9.95 13.97 14.31
CA LYS A 77 8.72 14.16 15.09
C LYS A 77 7.51 13.82 14.24
N ALA A 78 6.40 13.52 14.91
CA ALA A 78 5.13 13.33 14.23
C ALA A 78 4.78 14.55 13.36
N GLY A 79 4.46 14.32 12.08
CA GLY A 79 4.17 15.35 11.08
C GLY A 79 5.36 15.76 10.21
N ASP A 80 6.60 15.40 10.56
CA ASP A 80 7.79 15.74 9.76
C ASP A 80 7.75 15.02 8.40
N SER A 81 8.25 15.73 7.37
CA SER A 81 8.45 15.17 6.04
C SER A 81 9.71 14.31 6.01
N ILE A 82 9.57 13.05 5.64
CA ILE A 82 10.67 12.09 5.60
C ILE A 82 11.14 11.78 4.18
N ILE A 83 10.21 11.73 3.22
CA ILE A 83 10.49 11.43 1.82
C ILE A 83 9.65 12.34 0.94
N GLN A 84 10.25 12.82 -0.15
CA GLN A 84 9.60 13.62 -1.17
C GLN A 84 9.79 12.98 -2.54
N LEU A 85 8.69 12.69 -3.20
CA LEU A 85 8.64 12.13 -4.54
C LEU A 85 8.50 13.24 -5.58
N ASP A 86 8.99 13.00 -6.80
CA ASP A 86 8.97 13.96 -7.90
C ASP A 86 7.54 14.19 -8.43
N PRO A 87 6.99 15.41 -8.33
CA PRO A 87 5.67 15.74 -8.84
C PRO A 87 5.61 16.00 -10.35
N SER A 88 6.75 16.04 -11.05
CA SER A 88 6.87 16.55 -12.43
C SER A 88 5.96 15.82 -13.40
N GLN A 89 5.91 14.50 -13.34
CA GLN A 89 5.06 13.68 -14.22
C GLN A 89 3.57 13.93 -13.97
N ILE A 90 3.16 14.04 -12.71
CA ILE A 90 1.76 14.30 -12.34
C ILE A 90 1.37 15.72 -12.74
N LYS A 91 2.24 16.71 -12.49
CA LYS A 91 2.01 18.09 -12.91
C LYS A 91 1.87 18.22 -14.42
N LYS A 92 2.75 17.58 -15.20
CA LYS A 92 2.66 17.55 -16.65
C LYS A 92 1.33 16.95 -17.10
N TYR A 93 0.94 15.82 -16.55
CA TYR A 93 -0.34 15.17 -16.86
C TYR A 93 -1.53 16.10 -16.56
N ILE A 94 -1.51 16.83 -15.44
CA ILE A 94 -2.57 17.79 -15.10
C ILE A 94 -2.65 18.89 -16.16
N ILE A 95 -1.52 19.48 -16.54
CA ILE A 95 -1.46 20.54 -17.57
C ILE A 95 -2.01 20.03 -18.91
N ASP A 96 -1.63 18.82 -19.32
CA ASP A 96 -2.13 18.21 -20.54
C ASP A 96 -3.66 18.02 -20.49
N ARG A 97 -4.18 17.52 -19.34
CA ARG A 97 -5.64 17.36 -19.13
C ARG A 97 -6.38 18.70 -19.06
N GLU A 98 -5.78 19.75 -18.50
CA GLU A 98 -6.35 21.11 -18.51
C GLU A 98 -6.46 21.67 -19.93
N SER A 99 -5.45 21.44 -20.78
CA SER A 99 -5.49 21.79 -22.20
C SER A 99 -6.60 21.03 -22.96
N ASP A 100 -6.72 19.71 -22.69
CA ASP A 100 -7.79 18.89 -23.25
C ASP A 100 -9.17 19.39 -22.80
N LEU A 101 -9.30 19.78 -21.53
CA LEU A 101 -10.53 20.35 -20.99
C LEU A 101 -10.90 21.68 -21.70
N ALA A 102 -9.92 22.57 -21.90
CA ALA A 102 -10.15 23.83 -22.61
C ALA A 102 -10.65 23.58 -24.05
N THR A 103 -10.01 22.63 -24.74
CA THR A 103 -10.43 22.21 -26.08
C THR A 103 -11.85 21.62 -26.08
N GLN A 104 -12.15 20.74 -25.12
CA GLN A 104 -13.47 20.12 -24.99
C GLN A 104 -14.57 21.15 -24.65
N MET A 105 -14.24 22.18 -23.85
CA MET A 105 -15.19 23.28 -23.59
C MET A 105 -15.50 24.09 -24.85
N ALA A 106 -14.50 24.32 -25.70
CA ALA A 106 -14.71 24.99 -27.00
C ALA A 106 -15.58 24.14 -27.94
N VAL A 107 -15.40 22.81 -27.96
CA VAL A 107 -16.26 21.88 -28.71
C VAL A 107 -17.70 21.92 -28.19
N LEU A 108 -17.89 21.94 -26.87
CA LEU A 108 -19.22 22.03 -26.25
C LEU A 108 -19.93 23.34 -26.65
N GLU A 109 -19.22 24.46 -26.61
CA GLU A 109 -19.79 25.75 -26.98
C GLU A 109 -20.14 25.81 -28.48
N LYS A 110 -19.25 25.30 -29.36
CA LYS A 110 -19.55 25.16 -30.79
C LYS A 110 -20.80 24.31 -31.04
N LEU A 111 -20.94 23.18 -30.33
CA LEU A 111 -22.11 22.32 -30.41
C LEU A 111 -23.37 23.08 -30.01
N ARG A 112 -23.32 23.84 -28.92
CA ARG A 112 -24.45 24.64 -28.42
C ARG A 112 -24.92 25.67 -29.47
N VAL A 113 -23.97 26.40 -30.06
CA VAL A 113 -24.28 27.40 -31.10
C VAL A 113 -24.89 26.75 -32.35
N ASN A 114 -24.33 25.62 -32.79
CA ASN A 114 -24.84 24.89 -33.94
C ASN A 114 -26.28 24.35 -33.69
N GLN A 115 -26.55 23.82 -32.50
CA GLN A 115 -27.89 23.33 -32.12
C GLN A 115 -28.89 24.48 -32.05
N GLU A 116 -28.49 25.65 -31.54
CA GLU A 116 -29.34 26.83 -31.51
C GLU A 116 -29.70 27.32 -32.92
N ASN A 117 -28.70 27.42 -33.82
CA ASN A 117 -28.96 27.79 -35.22
C ASN A 117 -29.89 26.82 -35.91
N LYS A 118 -29.66 25.51 -35.73
CA LYS A 118 -30.54 24.46 -36.31
C LYS A 118 -31.96 24.51 -35.74
N ARG A 119 -32.08 24.82 -34.44
CA ARG A 119 -33.40 24.99 -33.80
C ARG A 119 -34.18 26.15 -34.43
N GLN A 120 -33.50 27.31 -34.66
CA GLN A 120 -34.12 28.47 -35.27
C GLN A 120 -34.52 28.19 -36.74
N GLU A 121 -33.70 27.45 -37.50
CA GLU A 121 -33.99 27.00 -38.83
C GLU A 121 -35.27 26.12 -38.89
N LEU A 122 -35.33 25.11 -38.02
CA LEU A 122 -36.49 24.20 -37.90
C LEU A 122 -37.76 24.92 -37.45
N GLU A 123 -37.63 25.90 -36.55
CA GLU A 123 -38.74 26.71 -36.09
C GLU A 123 -39.29 27.59 -37.25
N SER A 124 -38.40 28.23 -38.03
CA SER A 124 -38.77 29.00 -39.20
C SER A 124 -39.47 28.11 -40.25
N LYS A 125 -38.90 26.93 -40.54
CA LYS A 125 -39.52 25.95 -41.43
C LYS A 125 -40.90 25.52 -40.96
N LEU A 126 -41.06 25.24 -39.66
CA LEU A 126 -42.37 24.86 -39.06
C LEU A 126 -43.41 25.98 -39.24
N LYS A 127 -43.00 27.25 -39.07
CA LYS A 127 -43.87 28.41 -39.30
C LYS A 127 -44.30 28.50 -40.78
N THR A 128 -43.37 28.29 -41.72
CA THR A 128 -43.67 28.29 -43.16
C THR A 128 -44.65 27.15 -43.55
N GLU A 129 -44.38 25.92 -43.05
CA GLU A 129 -45.25 24.78 -43.34
C GLU A 129 -46.65 24.94 -42.73
N ASN A 130 -46.77 25.55 -41.53
CA ASN A 130 -48.05 25.90 -40.95
C ASN A 130 -48.81 26.89 -41.81
N ALA A 131 -48.17 27.98 -42.26
CA ALA A 131 -48.80 28.98 -43.15
C ALA A 131 -49.24 28.38 -44.52
N SER A 132 -48.39 27.50 -45.10
CA SER A 132 -48.75 26.74 -46.30
C SER A 132 -49.97 25.82 -46.09
N PHE A 133 -50.01 25.11 -45.00
CA PHE A 133 -51.15 24.27 -44.63
C PHE A 133 -52.46 25.09 -44.51
N ASP A 134 -52.41 26.22 -43.81
CA ASP A 134 -53.56 27.10 -43.62
C ASP A 134 -54.03 27.67 -44.98
N LEU A 135 -53.10 28.08 -45.88
CA LEU A 135 -53.41 28.55 -47.22
C LEU A 135 -54.12 27.47 -48.04
N ARG A 136 -53.55 26.23 -48.09
CA ARG A 136 -54.15 25.12 -48.83
C ARG A 136 -55.56 24.70 -48.28
N LYS A 137 -55.77 24.84 -46.98
CA LYS A 137 -57.01 24.62 -46.32
C LYS A 137 -58.06 25.63 -46.83
N LEU A 138 -57.69 26.92 -46.85
CA LEU A 138 -58.59 27.98 -47.38
C LEU A 138 -58.91 27.81 -48.87
N GLU A 139 -57.93 27.42 -49.69
CA GLU A 139 -58.13 27.12 -51.11
C GLU A 139 -59.08 25.94 -51.34
N LEU A 140 -58.99 24.88 -50.53
CA LEU A 140 -59.86 23.76 -50.57
C LEU A 140 -61.30 24.18 -50.18
N GLU A 141 -61.44 25.00 -49.15
CA GLU A 141 -62.77 25.52 -48.73
C GLU A 141 -63.37 26.40 -49.79
N SER A 142 -62.64 27.25 -50.50
CA SER A 142 -63.12 28.10 -51.58
C SER A 142 -63.56 27.30 -52.83
N SER A 143 -62.93 26.15 -53.08
CA SER A 143 -63.20 25.31 -54.25
C SER A 143 -64.51 24.51 -54.17
N ARG A 144 -65.30 24.73 -53.15
CA ARG A 144 -66.59 24.01 -52.97
C ARG A 144 -67.60 24.27 -54.13
N PHE A 145 -67.49 25.41 -54.77
CA PHE A 145 -68.39 25.82 -55.90
C PHE A 145 -67.70 25.57 -57.25
N GLU A 146 -66.56 24.90 -57.32
CA GLU A 146 -65.90 24.61 -58.56
C GLU A 146 -66.16 23.19 -59.07
N SER A 147 -65.64 22.87 -60.30
CA SER A 147 -65.84 21.54 -60.87
C SER A 147 -65.15 20.45 -60.03
N ASP A 148 -65.70 19.22 -60.09
CA ASP A 148 -65.20 18.06 -59.31
C ASP A 148 -63.73 17.77 -59.56
N ARG A 149 -63.23 18.07 -60.78
CA ARG A 149 -61.81 17.92 -61.14
C ARG A 149 -60.95 18.91 -60.36
N ILE A 150 -61.34 20.17 -60.29
CA ILE A 150 -60.59 21.22 -59.59
C ILE A 150 -60.60 20.92 -58.06
N ARG A 151 -61.75 20.59 -57.52
CA ARG A 151 -61.91 20.23 -56.13
C ARG A 151 -61.03 19.04 -55.74
N LYS A 152 -60.93 18.04 -56.63
CA LYS A 152 -60.05 16.89 -56.40
C LYS A 152 -58.56 17.27 -56.39
N ILE A 153 -58.11 18.21 -57.26
CA ILE A 153 -56.81 18.73 -57.28
C ILE A 153 -56.51 19.47 -55.95
N LYS A 154 -57.40 20.35 -55.50
CA LYS A 154 -57.23 21.06 -54.21
C LYS A 154 -57.19 20.16 -53.00
N GLU A 155 -58.01 19.07 -53.03
CA GLU A 155 -57.94 18.03 -51.95
C GLU A 155 -56.56 17.35 -51.90
N LEU A 156 -55.94 17.03 -53.02
CA LEU A 156 -54.60 16.44 -53.08
C LEU A 156 -53.52 17.41 -52.62
N GLU A 157 -53.61 18.72 -53.05
CA GLU A 157 -52.72 19.77 -52.63
C GLU A 157 -52.81 19.96 -51.08
N PHE A 158 -53.97 19.96 -50.51
CA PHE A 158 -54.17 20.04 -49.06
C PHE A 158 -53.59 18.84 -48.32
N LYS A 159 -53.80 17.60 -48.81
CA LYS A 159 -53.17 16.39 -48.22
C LYS A 159 -51.68 16.43 -48.29
N GLN A 160 -51.08 16.98 -49.39
CA GLN A 160 -49.64 17.17 -49.50
C GLN A 160 -49.15 18.13 -48.42
N ALA A 161 -49.79 19.27 -48.22
CA ALA A 161 -49.44 20.26 -47.21
C ALA A 161 -49.56 19.67 -45.77
N GLU A 162 -50.57 18.86 -45.50
CA GLU A 162 -50.75 18.14 -44.24
C GLU A 162 -49.58 17.20 -43.95
N ILE A 163 -49.12 16.43 -44.96
CA ILE A 163 -47.99 15.52 -44.85
C ILE A 163 -46.68 16.30 -44.57
N GLU A 164 -46.41 17.42 -45.30
CA GLU A 164 -45.20 18.23 -45.12
C GLU A 164 -45.19 18.90 -43.73
N LEU A 165 -46.34 19.38 -43.23
CA LEU A 165 -46.45 19.91 -41.87
C LEU A 165 -46.21 18.83 -40.82
N ALA A 166 -46.82 17.63 -41.00
CA ALA A 166 -46.55 16.51 -40.08
C ALA A 166 -45.11 16.10 -40.06
N LYS A 167 -44.42 16.10 -41.23
CA LYS A 167 -42.99 15.83 -41.37
C LYS A 167 -42.14 16.89 -40.67
N ALA A 168 -42.45 18.19 -40.86
CA ALA A 168 -41.73 19.29 -40.19
C ALA A 168 -41.88 19.19 -38.66
N LYS A 169 -43.09 18.92 -38.13
CA LYS A 169 -43.30 18.69 -36.69
C LYS A 169 -42.46 17.52 -36.16
N ARG A 170 -42.47 16.38 -36.89
CA ARG A 170 -41.68 15.20 -36.51
C ARG A 170 -40.18 15.47 -36.50
N LEU A 171 -39.65 16.19 -37.51
CA LEU A 171 -38.26 16.57 -37.59
C LEU A 171 -37.83 17.47 -36.41
N ALA A 172 -38.65 18.46 -36.04
CA ALA A 172 -38.37 19.34 -34.90
C ALA A 172 -38.28 18.54 -33.58
N VAL A 173 -39.18 17.58 -33.35
CA VAL A 173 -39.17 16.71 -32.17
C VAL A 173 -37.94 15.80 -32.16
N LEU A 174 -37.60 15.20 -33.31
CA LEU A 174 -36.46 14.29 -33.44
C LEU A 174 -35.14 15.04 -33.23
N SER A 175 -34.99 16.21 -33.89
CA SER A 175 -33.79 17.05 -33.70
C SER A 175 -33.57 17.37 -32.21
N LYS A 176 -34.63 17.81 -31.50
CA LYS A 176 -34.52 18.10 -30.07
C LYS A 176 -34.00 16.90 -29.24
N LYS A 177 -34.46 15.67 -29.58
CA LYS A 177 -33.96 14.45 -28.88
C LYS A 177 -32.49 14.16 -29.18
N ILE A 178 -32.06 14.35 -30.45
CA ILE A 178 -30.70 14.18 -30.91
C ILE A 178 -29.81 15.19 -30.18
N ASP A 179 -30.18 16.47 -30.20
CA ASP A 179 -29.42 17.57 -29.60
C ASP A 179 -29.23 17.35 -28.09
N LEU A 180 -30.26 16.88 -27.37
CA LEU A 180 -30.11 16.54 -25.94
C LEU A 180 -29.14 15.39 -25.71
N ASN A 181 -29.12 14.37 -26.55
CA ASN A 181 -28.19 13.25 -26.41
C ASN A 181 -26.76 13.64 -26.72
N GLU A 182 -26.54 14.40 -27.80
CA GLU A 182 -25.22 14.93 -28.18
C GLU A 182 -24.66 15.81 -27.06
N MET A 183 -25.47 16.76 -26.56
CA MET A 183 -25.09 17.61 -25.43
C MET A 183 -24.70 16.80 -24.20
N LYS A 184 -25.50 15.77 -23.87
CA LYS A 184 -25.22 14.87 -22.73
C LYS A 184 -23.89 14.13 -22.89
N VAL A 185 -23.59 13.63 -24.09
CA VAL A 185 -22.32 12.95 -24.38
C VAL A 185 -21.13 13.89 -24.15
N GLU A 186 -21.19 15.10 -24.69
CA GLU A 186 -20.09 16.08 -24.54
C GLU A 186 -19.97 16.58 -23.08
N GLN A 187 -21.05 16.71 -22.35
CA GLN A 187 -21.04 17.01 -20.92
C GLN A 187 -20.37 15.89 -20.10
N ILE A 188 -20.62 14.62 -20.45
CA ILE A 188 -19.97 13.47 -19.80
C ILE A 188 -18.45 13.52 -20.03
N LYS A 189 -17.99 13.76 -21.27
CA LYS A 189 -16.57 13.90 -21.59
C LYS A 189 -15.91 15.03 -20.77
N THR A 190 -16.59 16.19 -20.73
CA THR A 190 -16.12 17.35 -19.94
C THR A 190 -16.02 17.01 -18.45
N LYS A 191 -17.01 16.28 -17.93
CA LYS A 191 -17.01 15.82 -16.53
C LYS A 191 -15.85 14.86 -16.25
N GLN A 192 -15.61 13.88 -17.14
CA GLN A 192 -14.50 12.93 -17.01
C GLN A 192 -13.16 13.65 -16.93
N LEU A 193 -12.90 14.63 -17.82
CA LEU A 193 -11.66 15.42 -17.77
C LEU A 193 -11.52 16.20 -16.46
N LYS A 194 -12.60 16.81 -15.96
CA LYS A 194 -12.61 17.50 -14.66
C LYS A 194 -12.32 16.55 -13.50
N ASP A 195 -12.92 15.38 -13.51
CA ASP A 195 -12.71 14.36 -12.47
C ASP A 195 -11.28 13.81 -12.50
N ASP A 196 -10.68 13.64 -13.69
CA ASP A 196 -9.27 13.23 -13.87
C ASP A 196 -8.31 14.30 -13.33
N ILE A 197 -8.53 15.58 -13.65
CA ILE A 197 -7.74 16.69 -13.12
C ILE A 197 -7.84 16.74 -11.60
N LYS A 198 -9.04 16.66 -11.05
CA LYS A 198 -9.29 16.69 -9.62
C LYS A 198 -8.61 15.53 -8.90
N SER A 199 -8.74 14.31 -9.42
CA SER A 199 -8.14 13.12 -8.82
C SER A 199 -6.62 13.18 -8.85
N SER A 200 -6.04 13.64 -9.97
CA SER A 200 -4.58 13.80 -10.14
C SER A 200 -4.02 14.91 -9.24
N SER A 201 -4.73 16.03 -9.12
CA SER A 201 -4.33 17.14 -8.22
C SER A 201 -4.36 16.72 -6.75
N ALA A 202 -5.31 15.87 -6.35
CA ALA A 202 -5.40 15.32 -5.00
C ALA A 202 -4.24 14.36 -4.65
N LEU A 203 -3.44 13.93 -5.62
CA LEU A 203 -2.24 13.11 -5.39
C LEU A 203 -1.03 13.96 -4.99
N LEU A 204 -0.94 15.22 -5.44
CA LEU A 204 0.23 16.08 -5.21
C LEU A 204 0.63 16.20 -3.73
N PRO A 205 -0.28 16.45 -2.77
CA PRO A 205 0.09 16.51 -1.36
C PRO A 205 0.55 15.15 -0.80
N LYS A 206 0.13 14.04 -1.41
CA LYS A 206 0.51 12.68 -0.99
C LYS A 206 1.93 12.29 -1.44
N LEU A 207 2.56 13.05 -2.34
CA LEU A 207 3.94 12.83 -2.76
C LEU A 207 4.96 13.21 -1.68
N THR A 208 4.55 14.00 -0.70
CA THR A 208 5.35 14.28 0.49
C THR A 208 4.92 13.33 1.60
N ILE A 209 5.73 12.33 1.87
CA ILE A 209 5.45 11.31 2.88
C ILE A 209 5.88 11.86 4.24
N ARG A 210 4.95 11.86 5.18
CA ARG A 210 5.15 12.35 6.55
C ARG A 210 5.02 11.22 7.55
N THR A 211 5.82 11.27 8.61
CA THR A 211 5.71 10.30 9.70
C THR A 211 4.56 10.65 10.64
N PRO A 212 3.69 9.69 11.01
CA PRO A 212 2.64 9.90 12.02
C PRO A 212 3.17 9.79 13.46
N ILE A 213 4.37 9.24 13.65
CA ILE A 213 4.99 9.00 14.95
C ILE A 213 6.36 9.67 15.05
N SER A 214 6.79 9.96 16.26
CA SER A 214 8.16 10.40 16.53
C SER A 214 9.08 9.17 16.64
N GLY A 215 10.33 9.31 16.19
CA GLY A 215 11.29 8.21 16.23
C GLY A 215 12.59 8.53 15.50
N VAL A 216 13.25 7.51 14.99
CA VAL A 216 14.46 7.64 14.19
C VAL A 216 14.22 7.07 12.80
N PHE A 217 14.39 7.90 11.79
CA PHE A 217 14.16 7.46 10.41
C PHE A 217 15.28 6.53 9.92
N GLN A 218 14.89 5.33 9.51
CA GLN A 218 15.75 4.34 8.87
C GLN A 218 15.40 4.26 7.40
N VAL A 219 16.36 4.63 6.54
CA VAL A 219 16.19 4.56 5.09
C VAL A 219 16.07 3.11 4.64
N GLY A 220 15.15 2.83 3.75
CA GLY A 220 14.96 1.52 3.16
C GLY A 220 16.09 1.12 2.22
N ILE A 221 16.10 -0.16 1.85
CA ILE A 221 17.06 -0.74 0.90
C ILE A 221 16.42 -0.77 -0.48
N ASN A 222 17.14 -0.32 -1.48
CA ASN A 222 16.75 -0.43 -2.87
C ASN A 222 16.92 -1.90 -3.32
N GLN A 223 15.83 -2.55 -3.66
CA GLN A 223 15.81 -3.97 -4.01
C GLN A 223 16.61 -4.33 -5.28
N ARG A 224 17.00 -3.33 -6.08
CA ARG A 224 17.76 -3.57 -7.32
C ARG A 224 19.25 -3.70 -7.09
N ASN A 225 19.82 -2.87 -6.23
CA ASN A 225 21.26 -2.78 -6.01
C ASN A 225 21.71 -3.16 -4.59
N GLY A 226 20.75 -3.39 -3.67
CA GLY A 226 21.07 -3.73 -2.28
C GLY A 226 21.56 -2.54 -1.43
N ASP A 227 21.67 -1.34 -2.01
CA ASP A 227 22.12 -0.13 -1.33
C ASP A 227 20.97 0.56 -0.59
N LEU A 228 21.29 1.46 0.34
CA LEU A 228 20.34 2.39 0.89
C LEU A 228 19.79 3.31 -0.22
N ILE A 229 18.50 3.56 -0.17
CA ILE A 229 17.80 4.45 -1.11
C ILE A 229 18.42 5.86 -1.04
N LYS A 230 18.65 6.49 -2.20
CA LYS A 230 19.24 7.81 -2.37
C LYS A 230 18.35 8.74 -3.18
N ILE A 231 18.62 10.04 -3.09
CA ILE A 231 18.01 11.03 -3.98
C ILE A 231 18.38 10.71 -5.42
N GLY A 232 17.38 10.70 -6.31
CA GLY A 232 17.53 10.34 -7.71
C GLY A 232 17.14 8.90 -8.04
N ASP A 233 16.98 8.04 -7.03
CA ASP A 233 16.53 6.66 -7.24
C ASP A 233 15.06 6.60 -7.67
N ASP A 234 14.77 5.62 -8.51
CA ASP A 234 13.41 5.26 -8.90
C ASP A 234 12.85 4.18 -7.98
N ILE A 235 11.71 4.47 -7.39
CA ILE A 235 11.01 3.56 -6.47
C ILE A 235 9.72 3.07 -7.11
N TYR A 236 9.45 1.79 -6.95
CA TYR A 236 8.25 1.13 -7.47
C TYR A 236 7.19 0.96 -6.39
N TYR A 237 5.94 0.92 -6.83
CA TYR A 237 4.82 0.55 -5.97
C TYR A 237 5.12 -0.71 -5.14
N GLY A 238 4.85 -0.66 -3.85
CA GLY A 238 5.07 -1.77 -2.92
C GLY A 238 6.47 -1.84 -2.31
N ASN A 239 7.47 -1.09 -2.84
CA ASN A 239 8.81 -1.09 -2.24
C ASN A 239 8.81 -0.34 -0.92
N ASN A 240 9.50 -0.90 0.06
CA ASN A 240 9.74 -0.24 1.35
C ASN A 240 10.78 0.87 1.19
N MET A 241 10.36 2.11 1.45
CA MET A 241 11.20 3.30 1.35
C MET A 241 11.92 3.64 2.67
N GLY A 242 11.44 3.10 3.77
CA GLY A 242 12.04 3.32 5.09
C GLY A 242 11.11 2.99 6.23
N ASN A 243 11.67 3.01 7.43
CA ASN A 243 10.95 2.71 8.65
C ASN A 243 11.22 3.78 9.70
N VAL A 244 10.26 4.01 10.59
CA VAL A 244 10.42 4.84 11.79
C VAL A 244 10.03 4.00 13.00
N PRO A 245 11.01 3.41 13.73
CA PRO A 245 10.75 2.81 15.03
C PRO A 245 10.46 3.89 16.08
N ASP A 246 9.48 3.64 16.94
CA ASP A 246 9.24 4.41 18.14
C ASP A 246 10.25 3.98 19.22
N LEU A 247 11.10 4.92 19.65
CA LEU A 247 12.13 4.65 20.66
C LEU A 247 11.59 4.67 22.10
N THR A 248 10.31 4.93 22.31
CA THR A 248 9.73 5.04 23.65
C THR A 248 9.73 3.68 24.36
N TRP A 249 9.28 2.66 23.65
CA TRP A 249 9.14 1.32 24.18
C TRP A 249 9.92 0.30 23.36
N MET A 250 10.76 -0.45 24.06
CA MET A 250 11.64 -1.44 23.46
C MET A 250 11.30 -2.86 23.92
N LYS A 251 11.56 -3.81 23.04
CA LYS A 251 11.56 -5.25 23.34
C LYS A 251 12.89 -5.85 22.95
N ALA A 252 13.31 -6.90 23.62
CA ALA A 252 14.37 -7.77 23.17
C ALA A 252 13.72 -8.96 22.44
N THR A 253 14.14 -9.21 21.22
CA THR A 253 13.78 -10.42 20.49
C THR A 253 14.92 -11.40 20.60
N THR A 254 14.69 -12.55 21.17
CA THR A 254 15.66 -13.62 21.37
C THR A 254 15.11 -14.94 20.87
N SER A 255 16.00 -15.89 20.56
CA SER A 255 15.60 -17.23 20.14
C SER A 255 16.06 -18.24 21.17
N VAL A 256 15.15 -19.07 21.63
CA VAL A 256 15.37 -20.07 22.69
C VAL A 256 15.34 -21.47 22.09
N SER A 257 16.22 -22.35 22.59
CA SER A 257 16.29 -23.74 22.14
C SER A 257 15.04 -24.55 22.52
N GLU A 258 14.71 -25.58 21.71
CA GLU A 258 13.62 -26.51 21.99
C GLU A 258 13.71 -27.15 23.39
N ASN A 259 14.93 -27.38 23.92
CA ASN A 259 15.15 -27.97 25.22
C ASN A 259 14.75 -27.04 26.40
N ASP A 260 14.83 -25.72 26.19
CA ASP A 260 14.56 -24.73 27.22
C ASP A 260 13.21 -24.04 27.03
N PHE A 261 12.60 -24.17 25.84
CA PHE A 261 11.30 -23.60 25.48
C PHE A 261 10.20 -23.93 26.50
N MET A 262 10.11 -25.22 26.97
CA MET A 262 9.11 -25.65 27.91
C MET A 262 9.24 -25.06 29.32
N LYS A 263 10.38 -24.41 29.61
CA LYS A 263 10.68 -23.81 30.93
C LYS A 263 10.32 -22.31 30.94
N ILE A 264 9.97 -21.72 29.80
CA ILE A 264 9.67 -20.30 29.66
C ILE A 264 8.17 -20.13 29.54
N GLN A 265 7.63 -19.14 30.26
CA GLN A 265 6.20 -18.80 30.23
C GLN A 265 5.99 -17.31 29.93
N VAL A 266 4.86 -17.00 29.30
CA VAL A 266 4.44 -15.61 29.11
C VAL A 266 4.18 -14.98 30.48
N GLY A 267 4.72 -13.76 30.69
CA GLY A 267 4.64 -13.08 31.98
C GLY A 267 5.82 -13.33 32.90
N GLN A 268 6.76 -14.23 32.53
CA GLN A 268 7.95 -14.54 33.35
C GLN A 268 8.92 -13.34 33.35
N ASP A 269 9.51 -13.07 34.52
CA ASP A 269 10.48 -12.01 34.69
C ASP A 269 11.80 -12.37 34.03
N VAL A 270 12.37 -11.39 33.35
CA VAL A 270 13.67 -11.50 32.64
C VAL A 270 14.56 -10.32 32.98
N ILE A 271 15.84 -10.58 33.20
CA ILE A 271 16.85 -9.54 33.31
C ILE A 271 17.54 -9.39 31.95
N VAL A 272 17.39 -8.21 31.34
CA VAL A 272 18.04 -7.87 30.07
C VAL A 272 19.29 -7.03 30.38
N ARG A 273 20.43 -7.44 29.83
CA ARG A 273 21.69 -6.70 29.91
C ARG A 273 22.16 -6.35 28.49
N LEU A 274 22.57 -5.11 28.29
CA LEU A 274 23.20 -4.72 27.03
C LEU A 274 24.68 -5.10 27.03
N ASP A 275 25.16 -5.64 25.94
CA ASP A 275 26.59 -5.91 25.77
C ASP A 275 27.45 -4.63 25.90
N ALA A 276 26.88 -3.49 25.42
CA ALA A 276 27.50 -2.18 25.56
C ALA A 276 27.53 -1.64 27.00
N LEU A 277 26.67 -2.13 27.92
CA LEU A 277 26.50 -1.68 29.29
C LEU A 277 26.28 -2.86 30.25
N PRO A 278 27.32 -3.74 30.44
CA PRO A 278 27.13 -5.02 31.15
C PRO A 278 26.82 -4.86 32.66
N LYS A 279 27.06 -3.68 33.24
CA LYS A 279 26.78 -3.39 34.66
C LYS A 279 25.35 -2.91 34.91
N VAL A 280 24.56 -2.64 33.87
CA VAL A 280 23.21 -2.12 33.99
C VAL A 280 22.21 -3.24 33.66
N ASN A 281 21.32 -3.52 34.63
CA ASN A 281 20.26 -4.51 34.46
C ASN A 281 18.95 -3.80 34.13
N PHE A 282 18.26 -4.26 33.12
CA PHE A 282 16.93 -3.80 32.75
C PHE A 282 15.90 -4.90 33.09
N ASN A 283 14.93 -4.55 33.93
CA ASN A 283 13.84 -5.46 34.22
C ASN A 283 12.90 -5.54 33.01
N ALA A 284 12.61 -6.74 32.62
CA ALA A 284 11.78 -7.05 31.46
C ALA A 284 10.88 -8.25 31.75
N GLN A 285 9.91 -8.50 30.93
CA GLN A 285 8.96 -9.59 31.07
C GLN A 285 8.69 -10.23 29.70
N VAL A 286 8.57 -11.55 29.67
CA VAL A 286 8.19 -12.29 28.46
C VAL A 286 6.80 -11.85 28.02
N SER A 287 6.70 -11.24 26.84
CA SER A 287 5.45 -10.75 26.29
C SER A 287 4.84 -11.69 25.25
N TYR A 288 5.69 -12.42 24.53
CA TYR A 288 5.25 -13.35 23.48
C TYR A 288 6.24 -14.49 23.32
N ILE A 289 5.70 -15.67 23.03
CA ILE A 289 6.48 -16.87 22.69
C ILE A 289 5.96 -17.41 21.36
N GLY A 290 6.84 -17.55 20.39
CA GLY A 290 6.54 -18.07 19.05
C GLY A 290 6.02 -19.51 19.13
N LYS A 291 4.99 -19.80 18.37
CA LYS A 291 4.40 -21.16 18.29
C LYS A 291 5.04 -22.01 17.19
N LEU A 292 5.88 -21.44 16.36
CA LEU A 292 6.60 -22.11 15.28
C LEU A 292 8.09 -22.07 15.57
N CYS A 293 8.77 -23.18 15.36
CA CYS A 293 10.23 -23.23 15.41
C CYS A 293 10.83 -22.98 14.04
N HIS A 294 12.02 -22.41 14.03
CA HIS A 294 12.87 -22.28 12.84
C HIS A 294 14.23 -22.91 13.10
N LEU A 295 14.98 -23.19 12.04
CA LEU A 295 16.35 -23.68 12.15
C LEU A 295 17.31 -22.50 12.33
N ASN A 296 18.27 -22.61 13.21
CA ASN A 296 19.25 -21.57 13.45
C ASN A 296 20.12 -21.28 12.22
N ASP A 297 20.51 -22.32 11.49
CA ASP A 297 21.28 -22.24 10.25
C ASP A 297 21.00 -23.50 9.42
N GLU A 298 21.17 -23.43 8.09
CA GLU A 298 20.98 -24.59 7.18
C GLU A 298 21.87 -25.80 7.56
N LYS A 299 22.99 -25.53 8.25
CA LYS A 299 23.95 -26.56 8.72
C LYS A 299 23.65 -27.05 10.14
N SER A 300 22.87 -26.31 10.92
CA SER A 300 22.50 -26.65 12.30
C SER A 300 21.11 -27.26 12.33
N ARG A 301 20.98 -28.45 12.92
CA ARG A 301 19.67 -29.11 13.17
C ARG A 301 18.97 -28.56 14.42
N GLN A 302 19.53 -27.54 15.07
CA GLN A 302 18.97 -26.96 16.28
C GLN A 302 17.74 -26.13 15.95
N LYS A 303 16.63 -26.51 16.57
CA LYS A 303 15.36 -25.78 16.45
C LYS A 303 15.28 -24.70 17.51
N LEU A 304 14.92 -23.51 17.09
CA LEU A 304 14.77 -22.32 17.92
C LEU A 304 13.35 -21.80 17.87
N PHE A 305 12.88 -21.24 18.98
CA PHE A 305 11.62 -20.55 19.13
C PHE A 305 11.88 -19.07 19.44
N ASP A 306 11.21 -18.20 18.73
CA ASP A 306 11.32 -16.75 18.99
C ASP A 306 10.58 -16.37 20.25
N VAL A 307 11.22 -15.58 21.09
CA VAL A 307 10.68 -15.05 22.33
C VAL A 307 10.86 -13.54 22.37
N ASP A 308 9.76 -12.81 22.50
CA ASP A 308 9.78 -11.36 22.71
C ASP A 308 9.69 -11.04 24.20
N VAL A 309 10.65 -10.25 24.65
CA VAL A 309 10.78 -9.81 26.05
C VAL A 309 10.60 -8.29 26.10
N LYS A 310 9.49 -7.81 26.66
CA LYS A 310 9.18 -6.38 26.79
C LYS A 310 9.95 -5.76 27.96
N ILE A 311 10.66 -4.67 27.71
CA ILE A 311 11.33 -3.89 28.75
C ILE A 311 10.29 -3.05 29.50
N LEU A 312 10.27 -3.15 30.85
CA LEU A 312 9.24 -2.54 31.69
C LEU A 312 9.42 -1.04 31.92
N LYS A 313 10.63 -0.53 31.75
CA LYS A 313 10.92 0.90 31.94
C LYS A 313 11.62 1.47 30.71
N PRO A 314 11.10 2.57 30.13
CA PRO A 314 11.76 3.24 29.02
C PRO A 314 13.12 3.81 29.46
N ASP A 315 14.14 3.70 28.61
CA ASP A 315 15.46 4.27 28.85
C ASP A 315 16.05 4.79 27.53
N ALA A 316 16.50 6.03 27.53
CA ALA A 316 17.03 6.70 26.33
C ALA A 316 18.33 6.06 25.78
N ARG A 317 19.00 5.23 26.58
CA ARG A 317 20.23 4.52 26.18
C ARG A 317 19.93 3.31 25.31
N LEU A 318 18.71 2.79 25.35
CA LEU A 318 18.27 1.66 24.52
C LEU A 318 18.11 2.12 23.08
N LYS A 319 18.75 1.42 22.15
CA LYS A 319 18.63 1.69 20.71
C LYS A 319 18.28 0.39 19.98
N PRO A 320 17.40 0.43 18.96
CA PRO A 320 17.17 -0.73 18.10
C PRO A 320 18.46 -1.21 17.46
N GLY A 321 18.61 -2.53 17.32
CA GLY A 321 19.82 -3.15 16.76
C GLY A 321 20.95 -3.40 17.76
N MET A 322 20.78 -3.04 19.05
CA MET A 322 21.76 -3.38 20.08
C MET A 322 21.63 -4.83 20.50
N THR A 323 22.76 -5.52 20.65
CA THR A 323 22.83 -6.88 21.19
C THR A 323 22.59 -6.87 22.70
N VAL A 324 21.79 -7.80 23.16
CA VAL A 324 21.42 -7.97 24.55
C VAL A 324 21.52 -9.42 24.98
N SER A 325 21.79 -9.62 26.26
CA SER A 325 21.73 -10.92 26.93
C SER A 325 20.47 -10.96 27.82
N CYS A 326 19.61 -11.94 27.61
CA CYS A 326 18.36 -12.15 28.31
C CYS A 326 18.53 -13.31 29.32
N GLU A 327 18.50 -13.01 30.62
CA GLU A 327 18.56 -13.98 31.70
C GLU A 327 17.14 -14.22 32.23
N PHE A 328 16.58 -15.41 31.96
CA PHE A 328 15.24 -15.80 32.39
C PHE A 328 15.30 -16.25 33.86
N LYS A 329 14.47 -15.63 34.73
CA LYS A 329 14.33 -16.05 36.14
C LYS A 329 13.44 -17.26 36.19
N GLN A 330 13.94 -18.32 36.79
CA GLN A 330 13.14 -19.53 37.12
C GLN A 330 12.30 -19.32 38.37
#